data_cf0333934fa2e875664b70a5575fbc55
#
_entry.id   cf0333934fa2e875664b70a5575fbc55
#
_cell.length_a   1.000
_cell.length_b   1.000
_cell.length_c   1.000
_cell.angle_alpha   90.00
_cell.angle_beta   90.00
_cell.angle_gamma   90.00
#
_symmetry.space_group_name_H-M   'P 1'
#
loop_
_entity.id
_entity.type
_entity.pdbx_description
1 polymer ?
#
loop_
_entity_poly.entity_id
_entity_poly.type
_entity_poly.pdbx_seq_one_letter_code
_entity_poly.pdbx_strand_id
1 'polypeptide(L)'
;MNLRIIAVVALLAAGPGLAAQNFVMQNTARPVSADNSDDVFIPISKYLAAGNADALSAWFADNLEIAVLSGSSDASRAQARQIVKNFFNTYTPRSFDVNHTATRANMKYALGTLKAGGETFNVTIFLSCKDNTYRIKQFKIERF
;
A
#
# COMPACT_ATOMS: atom_id res chain seq x y z
N MET A 1 48.81 -1.66 31.23
CA MET A 1 48.24 -1.54 31.13
C MET A 1 47.26 -1.39 30.79
N ASN A 2 47.57 -1.38 30.93
CA ASN A 2 46.64 -1.22 30.67
C ASN A 2 45.63 -1.10 30.28
N LEU A 3 45.74 -1.06 30.39
CA LEU A 3 44.83 -0.97 30.16
C LEU A 3 43.78 -0.75 29.84
N ARG A 4 44.28 -0.80 29.96
CA ARG A 4 43.47 -0.67 29.85
C ARG A 4 42.44 -0.30 29.34
N ILE A 5 42.84 -0.20 29.49
CA ILE A 5 42.01 0.04 29.36
C ILE A 5 40.95 0.32 28.84
N ILE A 6 41.43 0.32 28.84
CA ILE A 6 40.54 0.57 28.63
C ILE A 6 39.37 0.74 28.17
N ALA A 7 39.98 0.74 28.41
CA ALA A 7 39.01 0.90 28.22
C ALA A 7 37.95 1.12 27.80
N VAL A 8 38.26 1.18 27.89
CA VAL A 8 37.35 1.43 27.75
C VAL A 8 36.29 1.65 27.28
N VAL A 9 36.63 1.61 27.25
CA VAL A 9 35.78 1.83 27.00
C VAL A 9 34.69 2.02 26.58
N ALA A 10 35.15 1.96 26.75
CA ALA A 10 34.28 2.15 26.57
C ALA A 10 33.32 2.34 26.21
N LEU A 11 33.50 2.19 26.21
CA LEU A 11 32.63 2.32 26.07
C LEU A 11 31.64 2.62 25.69
N LEU A 12 31.91 2.54 25.69
CA LEU A 12 31.07 2.67 25.60
C LEU A 12 30.11 2.97 25.25
N ALA A 13 30.46 2.93 25.30
CA ALA A 13 29.61 3.09 25.27
C ALA A 13 28.71 3.27 24.89
N ALA A 14 29.00 3.19 24.83
CA ALA A 14 28.13 3.30 24.77
C ALA A 14 27.26 3.49 24.34
N GLY A 15 27.42 3.39 24.17
CA GLY A 15 26.66 3.43 24.09
C GLY A 15 25.79 3.71 23.59
N PRO A 16 25.92 3.69 23.53
CA PRO A 16 24.88 3.79 23.24
C PRO A 16 24.07 3.85 22.69
N GLY A 17 24.27 3.80 22.48
CA GLY A 17 23.57 3.81 22.39
C GLY A 17 22.86 3.86 21.73
N LEU A 18 23.09 3.66 21.58
CA LEU A 18 22.36 3.53 21.37
C LEU A 18 21.53 3.66 20.91
N ALA A 19 21.81 3.65 20.92
CA ALA A 19 20.95 3.61 20.87
C ALA A 19 20.20 3.71 20.37
N ALA A 20 20.51 3.64 20.23
CA ALA A 20 19.70 3.61 20.16
C ALA A 20 18.93 3.63 19.63
N GLN A 21 19.17 3.48 19.39
CA GLN A 21 18.39 3.35 19.29
C GLN A 21 17.56 3.51 18.81
N ASN A 22 18.05 3.35 18.68
CA ASN A 22 17.13 3.27 18.64
C ASN A 22 16.36 3.48 18.12
N PHE A 23 16.56 3.43 17.84
CA PHE A 23 15.67 3.38 17.79
C PHE A 23 14.93 3.56 17.36
N VAL A 24 15.22 3.44 17.16
CA VAL A 24 14.41 3.43 17.20
C VAL A 24 13.61 3.39 16.81
N MET A 25 13.78 3.32 16.48
CA MET A 25 13.01 3.20 16.48
C MET A 25 12.23 3.17 16.23
N GLN A 26 12.35 3.02 15.99
CA GLN A 26 11.53 2.88 16.08
C GLN A 26 10.67 2.89 15.87
N ASN A 27 10.85 2.72 15.69
CA ASN A 27 9.92 2.65 15.73
C ASN A 27 9.13 2.54 15.53
N THR A 28 9.36 2.35 15.31
CA THR A 28 8.56 2.15 15.32
C THR A 28 7.65 1.84 15.25
N ALA A 29 7.73 1.64 15.19
CA ALA A 29 6.88 1.42 15.33
C ALA A 29 6.03 1.22 15.30
N ARG A 30 5.97 1.09 14.99
CA ARG A 30 5.08 1.03 15.27
C ARG A 30 4.11 0.77 15.28
N PRO A 31 4.03 0.66 15.33
CA PRO A 31 3.11 0.41 15.47
C PRO A 31 2.14 0.21 15.26
N VAL A 32 2.26 0.08 15.08
CA VAL A 32 1.46 -0.02 14.89
C VAL A 32 0.47 -0.44 14.68
N SER A 33 0.46 -0.52 14.73
CA SER A 33 -0.34 -0.81 14.66
C SER A 33 -1.24 -1.31 14.18
N ALA A 34 -1.07 -1.44 14.49
CA ALA A 34 -1.73 -2.40 14.17
C ALA A 34 -2.90 -2.33 13.47
N ASP A 35 -3.42 -2.22 13.69
CA ASP A 35 -4.47 -2.13 13.14
C ASP A 35 -4.57 -1.15 12.23
N ASN A 36 -3.66 -0.70 11.77
CA ASN A 36 -3.75 0.30 10.89
C ASN A 36 -4.34 -0.16 9.63
N SER A 37 -5.60 -0.01 9.49
CA SER A 37 -6.29 -0.38 8.29
C SER A 37 -5.81 0.42 7.11
N ASP A 38 -5.21 1.56 7.37
CA ASP A 38 -4.75 2.42 6.29
C ASP A 38 -3.38 2.07 5.76
N ASP A 39 -2.61 1.26 6.47
CA ASP A 39 -1.25 0.95 6.04
C ASP A 39 -1.15 0.34 4.66
N VAL A 40 -2.05 -0.58 4.32
CA VAL A 40 -2.02 -1.22 3.00
C VAL A 40 -2.39 -0.24 1.90
N PHE A 41 -3.15 0.80 2.23
CA PHE A 41 -3.58 1.77 1.22
C PHE A 41 -2.52 2.83 0.91
N ILE A 42 -1.50 2.96 1.74
CA ILE A 42 -0.43 3.93 1.47
C ILE A 42 0.32 3.58 0.18
N PRO A 43 0.89 2.37 0.03
CA PRO A 43 1.56 2.04 -1.22
C PRO A 43 0.59 1.92 -2.39
N ILE A 44 -0.62 1.40 -2.15
CA ILE A 44 -1.62 1.28 -3.21
C ILE A 44 -1.97 2.65 -3.77
N SER A 45 -2.21 3.63 -2.90
CA SER A 45 -2.51 5.00 -3.32
C SER A 45 -1.37 5.61 -4.12
N LYS A 46 -0.15 5.34 -3.69
CA LYS A 46 1.03 5.86 -4.37
C LYS A 46 1.13 5.31 -5.80
N TYR A 47 0.87 4.02 -5.97
CA TYR A 47 0.95 3.41 -7.29
C TYR A 47 -0.19 3.87 -8.18
N LEU A 48 -1.38 4.10 -7.61
CA LEU A 48 -2.50 4.65 -8.37
C LEU A 48 -2.18 6.07 -8.84
N ALA A 49 -1.66 6.91 -7.95
CA ALA A 49 -1.34 8.28 -8.30
C ALA A 49 -0.23 8.35 -9.36
N ALA A 50 0.69 7.39 -9.33
CA ALA A 50 1.81 7.35 -10.27
C ALA A 50 1.46 6.64 -11.58
N GLY A 51 0.33 5.93 -11.63
CA GLY A 51 -0.02 5.15 -12.82
C GLY A 51 0.85 3.92 -12.98
N ASN A 52 1.35 3.37 -11.88
CA ASN A 52 2.25 2.22 -11.92
C ASN A 52 1.43 0.92 -11.80
N ALA A 53 0.94 0.45 -12.93
CA ALA A 53 0.10 -0.74 -12.96
C ALA A 53 0.88 -2.00 -12.52
N ASP A 54 2.16 -2.06 -12.85
CA ASP A 54 2.96 -3.23 -12.48
C ASP A 54 3.09 -3.34 -10.96
N ALA A 55 3.42 -2.26 -10.28
CA ALA A 55 3.53 -2.26 -8.83
C ALA A 55 2.18 -2.49 -8.17
N LEU A 56 1.12 -1.86 -8.71
CA LEU A 56 -0.22 -2.04 -8.18
C LEU A 56 -0.66 -3.49 -8.29
N SER A 57 -0.32 -4.14 -9.41
CA SER A 57 -0.73 -5.53 -9.63
C SER A 57 -0.11 -6.51 -8.64
N ALA A 58 0.98 -6.13 -7.99
CA ALA A 58 1.58 -6.98 -6.95
C ALA A 58 0.62 -7.14 -5.77
N TRP A 59 -0.34 -6.23 -5.62
CA TRP A 59 -1.36 -6.31 -4.58
C TRP A 59 -2.58 -7.11 -5.01
N PHE A 60 -2.70 -7.44 -6.29
CA PHE A 60 -3.86 -8.19 -6.79
C PHE A 60 -3.81 -9.64 -6.31
N ALA A 61 -4.97 -10.19 -5.99
CA ALA A 61 -5.10 -11.64 -5.78
C ALA A 61 -4.84 -12.35 -7.10
N ASP A 62 -4.66 -13.67 -7.05
CA ASP A 62 -4.47 -14.45 -8.27
C ASP A 62 -5.65 -14.29 -9.22
N ASN A 63 -6.85 -14.18 -8.65
CA ASN A 63 -8.06 -13.89 -9.39
C ASN A 63 -8.82 -12.83 -8.61
N LEU A 64 -9.38 -11.86 -9.34
CA LEU A 64 -10.10 -10.78 -8.70
C LEU A 64 -11.21 -10.29 -9.63
N GLU A 65 -12.16 -9.58 -9.06
CA GLU A 65 -13.19 -8.91 -9.82
C GLU A 65 -12.67 -7.52 -10.20
N ILE A 66 -12.75 -7.19 -11.48
CA ILE A 66 -12.27 -5.89 -11.94
C ILE A 66 -13.33 -5.25 -12.82
N ALA A 67 -13.55 -3.95 -12.60
CA ALA A 67 -14.47 -3.16 -13.40
C ALA A 67 -13.80 -1.82 -13.67
N VAL A 68 -13.50 -1.57 -14.93
CA VAL A 68 -12.88 -0.29 -15.32
C VAL A 68 -13.81 0.36 -16.34
N LEU A 69 -14.53 1.38 -15.87
CA LEU A 69 -15.46 2.21 -16.65
C LEU A 69 -16.73 1.52 -17.12
N SER A 70 -16.75 0.22 -17.19
CA SER A 70 -17.94 -0.52 -17.63
C SER A 70 -17.98 -1.83 -16.86
N GLY A 71 -18.98 -2.65 -17.09
CA GLY A 71 -19.28 -3.82 -16.30
C GLY A 71 -18.10 -4.59 -15.75
N SER A 72 -18.35 -5.34 -14.69
CA SER A 72 -17.29 -6.07 -14.01
C SER A 72 -17.10 -7.46 -14.61
N SER A 73 -15.91 -8.01 -14.44
CA SER A 73 -15.60 -9.35 -14.87
C SER A 73 -14.52 -9.92 -13.96
N ASP A 74 -14.45 -11.25 -13.90
CA ASP A 74 -13.39 -11.92 -13.19
C ASP A 74 -12.16 -11.94 -14.07
N ALA A 75 -11.01 -11.69 -13.47
CA ALA A 75 -9.76 -11.62 -14.21
C ALA A 75 -8.63 -12.22 -13.38
N SER A 76 -7.65 -12.78 -14.07
CA SER A 76 -6.41 -13.17 -13.41
C SER A 76 -5.61 -11.90 -13.10
N ARG A 77 -4.60 -12.05 -12.24
CA ARG A 77 -3.71 -10.93 -11.92
C ARG A 77 -3.12 -10.31 -13.18
N ALA A 78 -2.66 -11.15 -14.11
CA ALA A 78 -2.03 -10.65 -15.34
C ALA A 78 -3.03 -9.91 -16.22
N GLN A 79 -4.25 -10.42 -16.32
CA GLN A 79 -5.30 -9.77 -17.09
C GLN A 79 -5.68 -8.44 -16.45
N ALA A 80 -5.87 -8.43 -15.14
CA ALA A 80 -6.22 -7.23 -14.41
C ALA A 80 -5.12 -6.17 -14.55
N ARG A 81 -3.86 -6.58 -14.45
CA ARG A 81 -2.74 -5.66 -14.66
C ARG A 81 -2.82 -5.00 -16.02
N GLN A 82 -3.10 -5.78 -17.06
CA GLN A 82 -3.17 -5.24 -18.42
C GLN A 82 -4.35 -4.28 -18.57
N ILE A 83 -5.50 -4.60 -17.96
CA ILE A 83 -6.67 -3.74 -18.00
C ILE A 83 -6.36 -2.40 -17.34
N VAL A 84 -5.74 -2.42 -16.17
CA VAL A 84 -5.38 -1.20 -15.46
C VAL A 84 -4.32 -0.42 -16.21
N LYS A 85 -3.35 -1.11 -16.80
CA LYS A 85 -2.30 -0.47 -17.58
C LYS A 85 -2.90 0.27 -18.78
N ASN A 86 -3.84 -0.35 -19.46
CA ASN A 86 -4.52 0.29 -20.60
C ASN A 86 -5.29 1.53 -20.14
N PHE A 87 -5.93 1.46 -18.97
CA PHE A 87 -6.62 2.62 -18.41
C PHE A 87 -5.64 3.76 -18.15
N PHE A 88 -4.50 3.47 -17.52
CA PHE A 88 -3.50 4.50 -17.22
C PHE A 88 -2.86 5.08 -18.49
N ASN A 89 -2.80 4.31 -19.57
CA ASN A 89 -2.30 4.83 -20.84
C ASN A 89 -3.29 5.81 -21.47
N THR A 90 -4.58 5.57 -21.27
CA THR A 90 -5.62 6.45 -21.80
C THR A 90 -5.84 7.65 -20.90
N TYR A 91 -5.82 7.44 -19.59
CA TYR A 91 -6.06 8.48 -18.58
C TYR A 91 -4.85 8.53 -17.66
N THR A 92 -3.93 9.42 -17.95
CA THR A 92 -2.70 9.55 -17.17
C THR A 92 -3.03 10.03 -15.75
N PRO A 93 -2.74 9.22 -14.74
CA PRO A 93 -3.04 9.61 -13.35
C PRO A 93 -2.23 10.82 -12.90
N ARG A 94 -2.86 11.62 -12.06
CA ARG A 94 -2.22 12.80 -11.48
C ARG A 94 -2.27 12.77 -9.96
N SER A 95 -3.36 12.29 -9.39
CA SER A 95 -3.47 12.20 -7.94
C SER A 95 -4.52 11.16 -7.57
N PHE A 96 -4.37 10.60 -6.39
CA PHE A 96 -5.35 9.70 -5.83
C PHE A 96 -5.48 9.99 -4.34
N ASP A 97 -6.70 10.24 -3.89
CA ASP A 97 -6.98 10.53 -2.49
C ASP A 97 -7.96 9.50 -1.95
N VAL A 98 -7.63 8.91 -0.82
CA VAL A 98 -8.53 7.99 -0.13
C VAL A 98 -9.52 8.82 0.68
N ASN A 99 -10.81 8.63 0.43
CA ASN A 99 -11.86 9.39 1.09
C ASN A 99 -12.46 8.66 2.28
N HIS A 100 -12.45 7.33 2.22
CA HIS A 100 -13.08 6.53 3.24
C HIS A 100 -12.45 5.15 3.28
N THR A 101 -12.21 4.62 4.47
CA THR A 101 -11.73 3.26 4.65
C THR A 101 -12.57 2.57 5.69
N ALA A 102 -12.60 1.25 5.62
CA ALA A 102 -13.27 0.43 6.62
C ALA A 102 -12.52 -0.89 6.75
N THR A 103 -12.55 -1.45 7.94
CA THR A 103 -11.94 -2.74 8.22
C THR A 103 -12.96 -3.59 8.94
N ARG A 104 -13.13 -4.83 8.49
CA ARG A 104 -14.03 -5.76 9.14
C ARG A 104 -13.44 -7.15 9.05
N ALA A 105 -13.21 -7.78 10.19
CA ALA A 105 -12.61 -9.10 10.24
C ALA A 105 -11.31 -9.11 9.43
N ASN A 106 -11.21 -9.92 8.40
CA ASN A 106 -10.02 -10.00 7.57
C ASN A 106 -10.19 -9.30 6.23
N MET A 107 -11.03 -8.25 6.21
CA MET A 107 -11.29 -7.50 4.99
C MET A 107 -11.03 -6.02 5.20
N LYS A 108 -10.51 -5.37 4.17
CA LYS A 108 -10.28 -3.93 4.16
C LYS A 108 -10.87 -3.33 2.91
N TYR A 109 -11.34 -2.11 3.02
CA TYR A 109 -12.09 -1.46 1.97
C TYR A 109 -11.72 0.02 1.91
N ALA A 110 -11.56 0.54 0.73
CA ALA A 110 -11.29 1.95 0.53
C ALA A 110 -12.08 2.50 -0.63
N LEU A 111 -12.56 3.71 -0.45
CA LEU A 111 -13.13 4.51 -1.53
C LEU A 111 -12.21 5.70 -1.72
N GLY A 112 -11.90 6.01 -2.95
CA GLY A 112 -11.03 7.13 -3.23
C GLY A 112 -11.40 7.84 -4.52
N THR A 113 -10.76 8.97 -4.74
CA THR A 113 -10.95 9.80 -5.92
C THR A 113 -9.64 9.83 -6.70
N LEU A 114 -9.72 9.40 -7.96
CA LEU A 114 -8.57 9.40 -8.86
C LEU A 114 -8.77 10.51 -9.89
N LYS A 115 -7.78 11.37 -10.01
CA LYS A 115 -7.77 12.37 -11.07
C LYS A 115 -6.80 11.92 -12.13
N ALA A 116 -7.30 11.69 -13.32
CA ALA A 116 -6.52 11.13 -14.41
C ALA A 116 -7.05 11.62 -15.74
N GLY A 117 -6.13 12.03 -16.62
CA GLY A 117 -6.49 12.43 -17.97
C GLY A 117 -7.45 13.61 -18.02
N GLY A 118 -7.43 14.48 -17.02
CA GLY A 118 -8.33 15.62 -16.96
C GLY A 118 -9.74 15.28 -16.47
N GLU A 119 -9.95 14.05 -16.04
CA GLU A 119 -11.24 13.59 -15.52
C GLU A 119 -11.10 13.10 -14.09
N THR A 120 -12.24 12.92 -13.44
CA THR A 120 -12.29 12.45 -12.07
C THR A 120 -13.03 11.13 -12.03
N PHE A 121 -12.48 10.17 -11.29
CA PHE A 121 -13.04 8.83 -11.17
C PHE A 121 -13.18 8.43 -9.71
N ASN A 122 -14.19 7.64 -9.43
CA ASN A 122 -14.32 6.96 -8.15
C ASN A 122 -13.63 5.62 -8.23
N VAL A 123 -12.82 5.31 -7.23
CA VAL A 123 -12.12 4.03 -7.19
C VAL A 123 -12.53 3.30 -5.91
N THR A 124 -12.94 2.05 -6.09
CA THR A 124 -13.27 1.16 -4.98
C THR A 124 -12.24 0.06 -4.93
N ILE A 125 -11.65 -0.15 -3.75
CA ILE A 125 -10.63 -1.17 -3.55
C ILE A 125 -11.07 -2.03 -2.38
N PHE A 126 -11.16 -3.32 -2.61
CA PHE A 126 -11.56 -4.28 -1.60
C PHE A 126 -10.47 -5.33 -1.46
N LEU A 127 -9.91 -5.46 -0.25
CA LEU A 127 -8.87 -6.44 0.02
C LEU A 127 -9.37 -7.49 0.98
N SER A 128 -8.85 -8.68 0.82
CA SER A 128 -9.11 -9.78 1.72
C SER A 128 -7.77 -10.33 2.22
N CYS A 129 -7.74 -10.73 3.47
CA CYS A 129 -6.55 -11.29 4.08
C CYS A 129 -6.62 -12.81 4.06
N LYS A 130 -5.56 -13.42 3.57
CA LYS A 130 -5.42 -14.86 3.59
C LYS A 130 -3.98 -15.17 3.92
N ASP A 131 -3.75 -16.02 4.91
CA ASP A 131 -2.40 -16.37 5.35
C ASP A 131 -1.59 -15.12 5.72
N ASN A 132 -2.23 -14.21 6.45
CA ASN A 132 -1.63 -12.95 6.90
C ASN A 132 -1.21 -12.02 5.78
N THR A 133 -1.74 -12.21 4.58
CA THR A 133 -1.42 -11.37 3.43
C THR A 133 -2.69 -10.78 2.86
N TYR A 134 -2.73 -9.46 2.72
CA TYR A 134 -3.86 -8.76 2.10
C TYR A 134 -3.64 -8.70 0.60
N ARG A 135 -4.69 -9.04 -0.14
CA ARG A 135 -4.68 -8.96 -1.60
C ARG A 135 -5.96 -8.30 -2.08
N ILE A 136 -5.88 -7.58 -3.18
CA ILE A 136 -7.05 -6.93 -3.76
C ILE A 136 -7.90 -7.99 -4.45
N LYS A 137 -9.14 -8.11 -3.97
CA LYS A 137 -10.12 -9.05 -4.51
C LYS A 137 -11.12 -8.37 -5.42
N GLN A 138 -11.27 -7.06 -5.29
CA GLN A 138 -12.17 -6.29 -6.14
C GLN A 138 -11.57 -4.90 -6.37
N PHE A 139 -11.57 -4.48 -7.61
CA PHE A 139 -11.02 -3.19 -7.98
C PHE A 139 -11.92 -2.57 -9.03
N LYS A 140 -12.49 -1.41 -8.72
CA LYS A 140 -13.44 -0.74 -9.60
C LYS A 140 -13.03 0.70 -9.85
N ILE A 141 -13.09 1.12 -11.08
CA ILE A 141 -12.92 2.53 -11.46
C ILE A 141 -14.15 2.94 -12.22
N GLU A 142 -14.84 3.96 -11.73
CA GLU A 142 -16.08 4.46 -12.32
C GLU A 142 -15.97 5.96 -12.53
N ARG A 143 -16.67 6.47 -13.54
CA ARG A 143 -16.71 7.92 -13.73
C ARG A 143 -17.47 8.55 -12.57
N PHE A 144 -17.00 9.74 -12.23
CA PHE A 144 -17.54 10.47 -11.08
C PHE A 144 -18.92 11.03 -11.39
#